data_528c85fca84707453c4e9c5b2d264bf2
#
_entry.id   528c85fca84707453c4e9c5b2d264bf2
#
_cell.length_a   1.000
_cell.length_b   1.000
_cell.length_c   1.000
_cell.angle_alpha   90.00
_cell.angle_beta   90.00
_cell.angle_gamma   90.00
#
_symmetry.space_group_name_H-M   'P 1'
#
loop_
_entity.id
_entity.type
_entity.pdbx_description
1 polymer ?
#
loop_
_entity_poly.entity_id
_entity_poly.type
_entity_poly.pdbx_seq_one_letter_code
_entity_poly.pdbx_strand_id
1 'polypeptide(L)'
;MDYNSTRSFTMTLAHRAVGDIRRGGFRQLRNYVDMCATLAKKQQQKDFFAYAQKALQRTDSCYYSLIHRLLDSVDEDRICTVGVNMGFGGLIYGASELKKQADLEGQPIAWITAARCGDERLSELVPKAAGHGSFVWLLDATDTDPAQVVLLAKANPQSAFGLLADPSALTEDCVKTLAACRNLVVMPLLQTPELTPEGCRAARRLKAQKMFYVLTVLIDDETAGEVMQDDWLESMAQETLCCMCARKPGTSDETARKLRRSIVNGRLETGKPVLLLDWDGDVRYLNNRISEYMTFGSVLPEGSTFPLQLG
;
A
#
# COMPACT_ATOMS: atom_id res chain seq x y z
N MET A 1 20.69 6.23 -17.46
CA MET A 1 19.57 7.17 -17.34
C MET A 1 19.44 7.45 -15.86
N ASP A 2 19.40 8.71 -15.44
CA ASP A 2 19.25 9.05 -14.02
C ASP A 2 17.85 8.72 -13.50
N TYR A 3 17.69 8.70 -12.17
CA TYR A 3 16.43 8.37 -11.51
C TYR A 3 15.27 9.26 -11.98
N ASN A 4 15.49 10.57 -12.02
CA ASN A 4 14.42 11.51 -12.32
C ASN A 4 13.90 11.37 -13.76
N SER A 5 14.80 11.20 -14.72
CA SER A 5 14.45 10.97 -16.13
C SER A 5 13.67 9.66 -16.31
N THR A 6 14.13 8.58 -15.66
CA THR A 6 13.45 7.28 -15.74
C THR A 6 12.09 7.32 -15.04
N ARG A 7 11.99 7.98 -13.87
CA ARG A 7 10.73 8.17 -13.16
C ARG A 7 9.73 8.97 -13.99
N SER A 8 10.17 10.08 -14.62
CA SER A 8 9.32 10.92 -15.48
C SER A 8 8.77 10.13 -16.67
N PHE A 9 9.61 9.33 -17.31
CA PHE A 9 9.19 8.45 -18.40
C PHE A 9 8.20 7.39 -17.92
N THR A 10 8.47 6.74 -16.77
CA THR A 10 7.57 5.75 -16.16
C THR A 10 6.22 6.37 -15.78
N MET A 11 6.21 7.63 -15.30
CA MET A 11 4.98 8.36 -14.99
C MET A 11 4.15 8.59 -16.27
N THR A 12 4.77 8.99 -17.37
CA THR A 12 4.09 9.16 -18.67
C THR A 12 3.47 7.84 -19.14
N LEU A 13 4.20 6.73 -19.00
CA LEU A 13 3.68 5.40 -19.35
C LEU A 13 2.51 4.99 -18.44
N ALA A 14 2.57 5.30 -17.15
CA ALA A 14 1.49 4.99 -16.20
C ALA A 14 0.20 5.73 -16.56
N HIS A 15 0.27 7.05 -16.84
CA HIS A 15 -0.89 7.83 -17.30
C HIS A 15 -1.49 7.27 -18.59
N ARG A 16 -0.62 6.95 -19.56
CA ARG A 16 -1.09 6.33 -20.80
C ARG A 16 -1.79 5.00 -20.55
N ALA A 17 -1.20 4.13 -19.70
CA ALA A 17 -1.78 2.84 -19.39
C ALA A 17 -3.15 2.98 -18.71
N VAL A 18 -3.29 3.88 -17.72
CA VAL A 18 -4.57 4.17 -17.06
C VAL A 18 -5.61 4.66 -18.07
N GLY A 19 -5.25 5.62 -18.94
CA GLY A 19 -6.14 6.13 -19.98
C GLY A 19 -6.56 5.06 -21.00
N ASP A 20 -5.65 4.20 -21.42
CA ASP A 20 -5.94 3.11 -22.35
C ASP A 20 -6.83 2.02 -21.73
N ILE A 21 -6.60 1.67 -20.45
CA ILE A 21 -7.44 0.70 -19.73
C ILE A 21 -8.85 1.25 -19.56
N ARG A 22 -9.03 2.53 -19.25
CA ARG A 22 -10.34 3.18 -19.16
C ARG A 22 -11.11 3.11 -20.48
N ARG A 23 -10.43 3.29 -21.62
CA ARG A 23 -11.06 3.27 -22.96
C ARG A 23 -11.28 1.86 -23.51
N GLY A 24 -10.29 1.00 -23.34
CA GLY A 24 -10.24 -0.32 -23.96
C GLY A 24 -10.54 -1.51 -23.03
N GLY A 25 -10.82 -1.23 -21.75
CA GLY A 25 -11.22 -2.20 -20.74
C GLY A 25 -10.21 -3.33 -20.49
N PHE A 26 -10.73 -4.51 -20.20
CA PHE A 26 -9.95 -5.68 -19.77
C PHE A 26 -8.91 -6.16 -20.78
N ARG A 27 -9.14 -5.98 -22.07
CA ARG A 27 -8.17 -6.34 -23.10
C ARG A 27 -6.90 -5.52 -22.98
N GLN A 28 -7.04 -4.21 -22.75
CA GLN A 28 -5.88 -3.32 -22.58
C GLN A 28 -5.11 -3.65 -21.30
N LEU A 29 -5.81 -3.92 -20.20
CA LEU A 29 -5.17 -4.35 -18.97
C LEU A 29 -4.31 -5.60 -19.18
N ARG A 30 -4.83 -6.64 -19.83
CA ARG A 30 -4.06 -7.86 -20.15
C ARG A 30 -2.85 -7.55 -21.04
N ASN A 31 -3.03 -6.75 -22.08
CA ASN A 31 -1.93 -6.36 -22.96
C ASN A 31 -0.79 -5.66 -22.20
N TYR A 32 -1.11 -4.78 -21.25
CA TYR A 32 -0.09 -4.13 -20.41
C TYR A 32 0.62 -5.13 -19.49
N VAL A 33 -0.11 -6.05 -18.87
CA VAL A 33 0.49 -7.09 -18.02
C VAL A 33 1.40 -8.00 -18.84
N ASP A 34 0.99 -8.42 -20.04
CA ASP A 34 1.79 -9.27 -20.95
C ASP A 34 3.05 -8.54 -21.43
N MET A 35 2.92 -7.25 -21.77
CA MET A 35 4.06 -6.40 -22.14
C MET A 35 5.06 -6.29 -20.97
N CYS A 36 4.58 -6.02 -19.77
CA CYS A 36 5.44 -5.93 -18.60
C CYS A 36 6.09 -7.26 -18.25
N ALA A 37 5.37 -8.40 -18.41
CA ALA A 37 5.93 -9.73 -18.25
C ALA A 37 7.10 -10.00 -19.21
N THR A 38 6.96 -9.56 -20.47
CA THR A 38 8.02 -9.69 -21.49
C THR A 38 9.24 -8.84 -21.16
N LEU A 39 9.03 -7.65 -20.55
CA LEU A 39 10.11 -6.73 -20.17
C LEU A 39 10.77 -7.10 -18.82
N ALA A 40 10.19 -8.01 -18.05
CA ALA A 40 10.66 -8.40 -16.73
C ALA A 40 12.01 -9.14 -16.84
N LYS A 41 13.06 -8.61 -16.20
CA LYS A 41 14.41 -9.16 -16.21
C LYS A 41 14.71 -9.98 -14.97
N LYS A 42 14.35 -9.48 -13.79
CA LYS A 42 14.61 -10.14 -12.50
C LYS A 42 13.55 -11.20 -12.20
N GLN A 43 13.92 -12.26 -11.49
CA GLN A 43 13.01 -13.38 -11.18
C GLN A 43 11.76 -12.89 -10.43
N GLN A 44 11.91 -12.00 -9.44
CA GLN A 44 10.75 -11.46 -8.70
C GLN A 44 9.76 -10.71 -9.62
N GLN A 45 10.24 -9.98 -10.63
CA GLN A 45 9.38 -9.31 -11.60
C GLN A 45 8.62 -10.34 -12.46
N LYS A 46 9.30 -11.37 -12.91
CA LYS A 46 8.69 -12.48 -13.67
C LYS A 46 7.61 -13.19 -12.85
N ASP A 47 7.91 -13.50 -11.58
CA ASP A 47 6.95 -14.14 -10.67
C ASP A 47 5.71 -13.26 -10.43
N PHE A 48 5.91 -11.95 -10.24
CA PHE A 48 4.82 -10.99 -10.07
C PHE A 48 3.91 -10.94 -11.31
N PHE A 49 4.50 -10.80 -12.50
CA PHE A 49 3.70 -10.72 -13.72
C PHE A 49 3.07 -12.06 -14.10
N ALA A 50 3.72 -13.19 -13.81
CA ALA A 50 3.12 -14.52 -13.96
C ALA A 50 1.87 -14.68 -13.06
N TYR A 51 1.95 -14.18 -11.81
CA TYR A 51 0.79 -14.15 -10.92
C TYR A 51 -0.32 -13.23 -11.47
N ALA A 52 0.02 -12.03 -11.93
CA ALA A 52 -0.93 -11.09 -12.51
C ALA A 52 -1.60 -11.66 -13.77
N GLN A 53 -0.83 -12.30 -14.66
CA GLN A 53 -1.36 -13.01 -15.83
C GLN A 53 -2.36 -14.09 -15.43
N LYS A 54 -1.99 -14.94 -14.44
CA LYS A 54 -2.87 -15.99 -13.93
C LYS A 54 -4.16 -15.41 -13.35
N ALA A 55 -4.06 -14.33 -12.57
CA ALA A 55 -5.22 -13.65 -11.98
C ALA A 55 -6.17 -13.05 -13.03
N LEU A 56 -5.65 -12.66 -14.21
CA LEU A 56 -6.42 -12.05 -15.29
C LEU A 56 -6.77 -13.04 -16.44
N GLN A 57 -6.42 -14.32 -16.33
CA GLN A 57 -6.79 -15.33 -17.36
C GLN A 57 -8.30 -15.56 -17.45
N ARG A 58 -8.97 -15.54 -16.31
CA ARG A 58 -10.41 -15.77 -16.23
C ARG A 58 -11.16 -14.46 -16.44
N THR A 59 -12.17 -14.48 -17.28
CA THR A 59 -13.00 -13.29 -17.57
C THR A 59 -13.88 -12.86 -16.41
N ASP A 60 -14.13 -13.76 -15.46
CA ASP A 60 -14.89 -13.54 -14.22
C ASP A 60 -13.98 -13.22 -13.01
N SER A 61 -12.71 -12.95 -13.24
CA SER A 61 -11.78 -12.59 -12.16
C SER A 61 -12.23 -11.32 -11.43
N CYS A 62 -12.24 -11.37 -10.10
CA CYS A 62 -12.55 -10.22 -9.24
C CYS A 62 -11.65 -9.01 -9.48
N TYR A 63 -10.41 -9.23 -9.96
CA TYR A 63 -9.47 -8.16 -10.27
C TYR A 63 -9.98 -7.20 -11.34
N TYR A 64 -10.79 -7.66 -12.30
CA TYR A 64 -11.39 -6.75 -13.27
C TYR A 64 -12.34 -5.74 -12.61
N SER A 65 -13.22 -6.25 -11.74
CA SER A 65 -14.14 -5.39 -10.97
C SER A 65 -13.36 -4.45 -10.04
N LEU A 66 -12.34 -4.95 -9.33
CA LEU A 66 -11.52 -4.14 -8.44
C LEU A 66 -10.77 -3.03 -9.18
N ILE A 67 -10.18 -3.33 -10.34
CA ILE A 67 -9.47 -2.33 -11.14
C ILE A 67 -10.44 -1.29 -11.72
N HIS A 68 -11.62 -1.69 -12.21
CA HIS A 68 -12.63 -0.74 -12.64
C HIS A 68 -13.03 0.20 -11.52
N ARG A 69 -13.38 -0.35 -10.36
CA ARG A 69 -13.74 0.45 -9.19
C ARG A 69 -12.61 1.38 -8.76
N LEU A 70 -11.35 0.94 -8.82
CA LEU A 70 -10.19 1.78 -8.55
C LEU A 70 -10.12 2.97 -9.52
N LEU A 71 -10.23 2.71 -10.81
CA LEU A 71 -10.16 3.75 -11.85
C LEU A 71 -11.32 4.75 -11.76
N ASP A 72 -12.49 4.33 -11.27
CA ASP A 72 -13.67 5.19 -11.11
C ASP A 72 -13.61 6.02 -9.81
N SER A 73 -13.11 5.41 -8.73
CA SER A 73 -13.20 5.99 -7.38
C SER A 73 -11.95 6.76 -6.95
N VAL A 74 -10.81 6.56 -7.60
CA VAL A 74 -9.55 7.24 -7.24
C VAL A 74 -9.09 8.15 -8.37
N ASP A 75 -8.56 9.32 -8.00
CA ASP A 75 -7.98 10.27 -8.94
C ASP A 75 -6.80 9.64 -9.72
N GLU A 76 -6.74 9.91 -11.04
CA GLU A 76 -5.74 9.31 -11.91
C GLU A 76 -4.30 9.67 -11.54
N ASP A 77 -4.06 10.94 -11.21
CA ASP A 77 -2.72 11.39 -10.81
C ASP A 77 -2.26 10.68 -9.53
N ARG A 78 -3.20 10.36 -8.61
CA ARG A 78 -2.90 9.60 -7.40
C ARG A 78 -2.55 8.16 -7.71
N ILE A 79 -3.35 7.51 -8.55
CA ILE A 79 -3.07 6.13 -8.98
C ILE A 79 -1.68 6.06 -9.60
N CYS A 80 -1.38 6.96 -10.54
CA CYS A 80 -0.09 7.00 -11.21
C CYS A 80 1.05 7.35 -10.24
N THR A 81 0.88 8.37 -9.38
CA THR A 81 1.93 8.80 -8.45
C THR A 81 2.25 7.73 -7.42
N VAL A 82 1.24 7.18 -6.75
CA VAL A 82 1.45 6.09 -5.77
C VAL A 82 2.02 4.85 -6.46
N GLY A 83 1.45 4.45 -7.59
CA GLY A 83 1.92 3.28 -8.35
C GLY A 83 3.37 3.41 -8.81
N VAL A 84 3.78 4.57 -9.32
CA VAL A 84 5.17 4.80 -9.75
C VAL A 84 6.11 4.92 -8.55
N ASN A 85 5.73 5.63 -7.49
CA ASN A 85 6.60 5.78 -6.32
C ASN A 85 6.80 4.45 -5.57
N MET A 86 5.76 3.64 -5.40
CA MET A 86 5.88 2.32 -4.79
C MET A 86 6.49 1.29 -5.75
N GLY A 87 5.97 1.20 -6.97
CA GLY A 87 6.37 0.18 -7.93
C GLY A 87 7.77 0.43 -8.51
N PHE A 88 7.96 1.55 -9.23
CA PHE A 88 9.26 1.87 -9.79
C PHE A 88 10.23 2.36 -8.72
N GLY A 89 9.83 3.35 -7.90
CA GLY A 89 10.66 3.94 -6.85
C GLY A 89 11.08 2.92 -5.81
N GLY A 90 10.12 2.24 -5.15
CA GLY A 90 10.40 1.30 -4.08
C GLY A 90 10.91 -0.07 -4.56
N LEU A 91 10.13 -0.75 -5.45
CA LEU A 91 10.35 -2.17 -5.74
C LEU A 91 11.32 -2.45 -6.90
N ILE A 92 11.61 -1.47 -7.78
CA ILE A 92 12.51 -1.66 -8.93
C ILE A 92 13.81 -0.90 -8.73
N TYR A 93 13.76 0.45 -8.76
CA TYR A 93 14.96 1.27 -8.63
C TYR A 93 15.49 1.22 -7.21
N GLY A 94 14.65 1.51 -6.22
CA GLY A 94 15.02 1.54 -4.80
C GLY A 94 15.58 0.21 -4.32
N ALA A 95 14.95 -0.91 -4.65
CA ALA A 95 15.48 -2.24 -4.32
C ALA A 95 16.90 -2.47 -4.85
N SER A 96 17.24 -1.92 -6.03
CA SER A 96 18.59 -2.04 -6.59
C SER A 96 19.59 -1.16 -5.86
N GLU A 97 19.19 0.07 -5.48
CA GLU A 97 20.07 0.99 -4.75
C GLU A 97 20.25 0.57 -3.30
N LEU A 98 19.19 0.09 -2.62
CA LEU A 98 19.26 -0.44 -1.26
C LEU A 98 20.26 -1.60 -1.15
N LYS A 99 20.27 -2.51 -2.13
CA LYS A 99 21.26 -3.60 -2.15
C LYS A 99 22.68 -3.06 -2.27
N LYS A 100 22.95 -2.12 -3.17
CA LYS A 100 24.27 -1.52 -3.32
C LYS A 100 24.72 -0.80 -2.05
N GLN A 101 23.82 -0.05 -1.42
CA GLN A 101 24.15 0.67 -0.18
C GLN A 101 24.36 -0.29 0.99
N ALA A 102 23.53 -1.34 1.11
CA ALA A 102 23.73 -2.37 2.13
C ALA A 102 25.08 -3.08 2.00
N ASP A 103 25.49 -3.39 0.75
CA ASP A 103 26.81 -3.99 0.46
C ASP A 103 27.97 -3.03 0.84
N LEU A 104 27.77 -1.72 0.64
CA LEU A 104 28.79 -0.70 0.98
C LEU A 104 28.89 -0.44 2.49
N GLU A 105 27.74 -0.38 3.18
CA GLU A 105 27.68 -0.06 4.60
C GLU A 105 27.85 -1.29 5.51
N GLY A 106 27.78 -2.51 4.93
CA GLY A 106 27.85 -3.77 5.67
C GLY A 106 26.66 -4.03 6.58
N GLN A 107 25.54 -3.32 6.34
CA GLN A 107 24.30 -3.47 7.12
C GLN A 107 23.07 -3.29 6.23
N PRO A 108 21.95 -3.97 6.58
CA PRO A 108 20.72 -3.86 5.83
C PRO A 108 20.10 -2.45 5.95
N ILE A 109 19.55 -1.95 4.85
CA ILE A 109 18.79 -0.69 4.82
C ILE A 109 17.32 -1.00 4.56
N ALA A 110 16.43 -0.38 5.35
CA ALA A 110 15.00 -0.60 5.24
C ALA A 110 14.43 -0.01 3.94
N TRP A 111 13.60 -0.78 3.23
CA TRP A 111 12.87 -0.29 2.06
C TRP A 111 11.58 0.43 2.44
N ILE A 112 11.03 0.12 3.63
CA ILE A 112 9.88 0.78 4.23
C ILE A 112 10.23 1.18 5.65
N THR A 113 9.91 2.41 6.05
CA THR A 113 10.25 2.95 7.38
C THR A 113 9.01 3.51 8.05
N ALA A 114 8.78 3.11 9.30
CA ALA A 114 7.75 3.68 10.15
C ALA A 114 8.28 4.89 10.91
N ALA A 115 7.44 5.91 11.03
CA ALA A 115 7.74 7.13 11.78
C ALA A 115 6.46 7.74 12.35
N ARG A 116 6.60 8.61 13.36
CA ARG A 116 5.47 9.41 13.86
C ARG A 116 5.16 10.54 12.89
N CYS A 117 3.88 10.76 12.59
CA CYS A 117 3.46 11.92 11.80
C CYS A 117 3.77 13.21 12.57
N GLY A 118 4.36 14.19 11.89
CA GLY A 118 4.77 15.45 12.51
C GLY A 118 6.15 15.45 13.19
N ASP A 119 6.90 14.33 13.13
CA ASP A 119 8.30 14.33 13.59
C ASP A 119 9.15 15.25 12.69
N GLU A 120 9.72 16.30 13.28
CA GLU A 120 10.49 17.31 12.57
C GLU A 120 11.73 16.73 11.84
N ARG A 121 12.30 15.64 12.38
CA ARG A 121 13.45 14.94 11.77
C ARG A 121 13.14 14.40 10.38
N LEU A 122 11.87 14.15 10.06
CA LEU A 122 11.45 13.60 8.76
C LEU A 122 11.79 14.53 7.59
N SER A 123 11.88 15.83 7.82
CA SER A 123 12.28 16.80 6.80
C SER A 123 13.69 16.53 6.25
N GLU A 124 14.59 15.95 7.06
CA GLU A 124 15.95 15.56 6.68
C GLU A 124 16.05 14.06 6.34
N LEU A 125 15.36 13.22 7.11
CA LEU A 125 15.46 11.76 6.97
C LEU A 125 14.86 11.25 5.65
N VAL A 126 13.70 11.78 5.23
CA VAL A 126 13.02 11.31 4.02
C VAL A 126 13.84 11.54 2.76
N PRO A 127 14.38 12.75 2.47
CA PRO A 127 15.22 12.95 1.30
C PRO A 127 16.55 12.18 1.38
N LYS A 128 17.14 12.02 2.56
CA LYS A 128 18.36 11.22 2.78
C LYS A 128 18.09 9.74 2.47
N ALA A 129 17.01 9.17 2.99
CA ALA A 129 16.63 7.78 2.74
C ALA A 129 16.32 7.53 1.25
N ALA A 130 15.67 8.47 0.57
CA ALA A 130 15.42 8.41 -0.87
C ALA A 130 16.74 8.37 -1.68
N GLY A 131 17.79 9.08 -1.23
CA GLY A 131 19.14 9.00 -1.80
C GLY A 131 19.76 7.59 -1.71
N HIS A 132 19.37 6.80 -0.71
CA HIS A 132 19.80 5.41 -0.52
C HIS A 132 18.84 4.37 -1.16
N GLY A 133 17.73 4.83 -1.76
CA GLY A 133 16.76 3.94 -2.42
C GLY A 133 15.52 3.60 -1.57
N SER A 134 15.38 4.17 -0.36
CA SER A 134 14.17 3.99 0.47
C SER A 134 13.15 5.09 0.19
N PHE A 135 12.05 4.73 -0.46
CA PHE A 135 11.02 5.66 -0.93
C PHE A 135 9.66 5.46 -0.24
N VAL A 136 9.52 4.48 0.62
CA VAL A 136 8.21 4.12 1.22
C VAL A 136 8.23 4.38 2.72
N TRP A 137 7.28 5.18 3.17
CA TRP A 137 7.14 5.58 4.56
C TRP A 137 5.76 5.25 5.10
N LEU A 138 5.70 4.79 6.33
CA LEU A 138 4.48 4.64 7.10
C LEU A 138 4.48 5.65 8.23
N LEU A 139 3.52 6.55 8.22
CA LEU A 139 3.41 7.62 9.20
C LEU A 139 2.26 7.31 10.16
N ASP A 140 2.59 7.21 11.44
CA ASP A 140 1.62 7.03 12.51
C ASP A 140 1.04 8.38 12.92
N ALA A 141 -0.23 8.57 12.65
CA ALA A 141 -1.03 9.71 13.07
C ALA A 141 -2.24 9.30 13.92
N THR A 142 -2.16 8.16 14.60
CA THR A 142 -3.28 7.65 15.42
C THR A 142 -3.55 8.53 16.63
N ASP A 143 -2.54 9.27 17.11
CA ASP A 143 -2.59 10.18 18.25
C ASP A 143 -2.14 11.62 17.92
N THR A 144 -1.99 11.95 16.64
CA THR A 144 -1.60 13.28 16.16
C THR A 144 -2.52 13.76 15.05
N ASP A 145 -2.42 15.06 14.67
CA ASP A 145 -3.18 15.59 13.53
C ASP A 145 -2.64 15.01 12.21
N PRO A 146 -3.44 14.22 11.46
CA PRO A 146 -3.04 13.66 10.19
C PRO A 146 -2.63 14.70 9.14
N ALA A 147 -3.12 15.95 9.23
CA ALA A 147 -2.80 17.01 8.29
C ALA A 147 -1.32 17.44 8.32
N GLN A 148 -0.59 17.12 9.38
CA GLN A 148 0.85 17.41 9.49
C GLN A 148 1.68 16.74 8.40
N VAL A 149 1.21 15.64 7.79
CA VAL A 149 1.91 14.97 6.68
C VAL A 149 2.04 15.84 5.43
N VAL A 150 1.18 16.85 5.25
CA VAL A 150 1.00 17.54 3.97
C VAL A 150 2.27 18.26 3.49
N LEU A 151 2.97 18.95 4.39
CA LEU A 151 4.22 19.64 4.04
C LEU A 151 5.31 18.63 3.65
N LEU A 152 5.45 17.55 4.41
CA LEU A 152 6.42 16.49 4.13
C LEU A 152 6.15 15.82 2.78
N ALA A 153 4.89 15.46 2.52
CA ALA A 153 4.50 14.77 1.28
C ALA A 153 4.71 15.65 0.05
N LYS A 154 4.41 16.95 0.14
CA LYS A 154 4.65 17.92 -0.94
C LYS A 154 6.13 18.16 -1.21
N ALA A 155 6.96 18.20 -0.15
CA ALA A 155 8.41 18.36 -0.27
C ALA A 155 9.10 17.13 -0.88
N ASN A 156 8.47 15.94 -0.79
CA ASN A 156 9.04 14.67 -1.24
C ASN A 156 8.14 13.95 -2.25
N PRO A 157 7.90 14.52 -3.45
CA PRO A 157 6.94 13.99 -4.41
C PRO A 157 7.33 12.62 -5.01
N GLN A 158 8.59 12.21 -4.85
CA GLN A 158 9.11 10.91 -5.29
C GLN A 158 8.88 9.78 -4.28
N SER A 159 8.54 10.11 -3.03
CA SER A 159 8.26 9.12 -1.98
C SER A 159 6.77 8.78 -1.93
N ALA A 160 6.44 7.60 -1.44
CA ALA A 160 5.08 7.18 -1.14
C ALA A 160 4.88 7.14 0.37
N PHE A 161 3.78 7.71 0.85
CA PHE A 161 3.45 7.77 2.26
C PHE A 161 2.16 7.01 2.53
N GLY A 162 2.21 6.00 3.40
CA GLY A 162 1.05 5.43 4.08
C GLY A 162 0.80 6.23 5.37
N LEU A 163 -0.39 6.76 5.55
CA LEU A 163 -0.78 7.54 6.72
C LEU A 163 -1.80 6.75 7.55
N LEU A 164 -1.34 6.15 8.63
CA LEU A 164 -2.19 5.48 9.60
C LEU A 164 -2.85 6.52 10.50
N ALA A 165 -4.17 6.52 10.57
CA ALA A 165 -4.90 7.55 11.32
C ALA A 165 -6.15 6.98 12.00
N ASP A 166 -6.51 7.54 13.15
CA ASP A 166 -7.80 7.29 13.75
C ASP A 166 -8.93 7.78 12.83
N PRO A 167 -9.98 6.98 12.56
CA PRO A 167 -11.08 7.39 11.68
C PRO A 167 -11.77 8.69 12.14
N SER A 168 -11.84 8.97 13.44
CA SER A 168 -12.47 10.18 13.99
C SER A 168 -11.68 11.45 13.66
N ALA A 169 -10.35 11.35 13.52
CA ALA A 169 -9.48 12.47 13.13
C ALA A 169 -9.61 12.83 11.65
N LEU A 170 -10.14 11.92 10.81
CA LEU A 170 -10.36 12.14 9.38
C LEU A 170 -11.65 12.95 9.13
N THR A 171 -11.70 14.16 9.70
CA THR A 171 -12.79 15.12 9.48
C THR A 171 -12.85 15.57 8.02
N GLU A 172 -13.93 16.26 7.63
CA GLU A 172 -14.07 16.77 6.26
C GLU A 172 -12.93 17.74 5.89
N ASP A 173 -12.57 18.64 6.81
CA ASP A 173 -11.50 19.62 6.58
C ASP A 173 -10.11 18.95 6.55
N CYS A 174 -9.87 17.98 7.43
CA CYS A 174 -8.65 17.17 7.39
C CYS A 174 -8.50 16.47 6.04
N VAL A 175 -9.55 15.75 5.59
CA VAL A 175 -9.52 15.04 4.30
C VAL A 175 -9.34 15.98 3.12
N LYS A 176 -9.98 17.16 3.10
CA LYS A 176 -9.72 18.20 2.08
C LYS A 176 -8.26 18.64 2.07
N THR A 177 -7.65 18.81 3.24
CA THR A 177 -6.23 19.19 3.37
C THR A 177 -5.31 18.09 2.85
N LEU A 178 -5.56 16.84 3.24
CA LEU A 178 -4.83 15.66 2.75
C LEU A 178 -4.97 15.49 1.23
N ALA A 179 -6.11 15.88 0.68
CA ALA A 179 -6.38 15.81 -0.75
C ALA A 179 -5.44 16.66 -1.62
N ALA A 180 -4.66 17.57 -1.05
CA ALA A 180 -3.60 18.30 -1.75
C ALA A 180 -2.36 17.44 -2.10
N CYS A 181 -2.23 16.22 -1.52
CA CYS A 181 -1.09 15.32 -1.73
C CYS A 181 -1.49 14.17 -2.66
N ARG A 182 -0.69 13.89 -3.69
CA ARG A 182 -0.94 12.80 -4.64
C ARG A 182 -0.22 11.50 -4.30
N ASN A 183 0.83 11.57 -3.51
CA ASN A 183 1.70 10.48 -3.11
C ASN A 183 1.33 9.89 -1.73
N LEU A 184 0.07 10.06 -1.32
CA LEU A 184 -0.44 9.66 -0.02
C LEU A 184 -1.48 8.53 -0.17
N VAL A 185 -1.34 7.48 0.64
CA VAL A 185 -2.36 6.45 0.89
C VAL A 185 -2.83 6.60 2.32
N VAL A 186 -4.11 6.95 2.52
CA VAL A 186 -4.67 7.08 3.86
C VAL A 186 -5.11 5.72 4.37
N MET A 187 -4.77 5.39 5.61
CA MET A 187 -5.01 4.09 6.24
C MET A 187 -5.83 4.28 7.52
N PRO A 188 -7.17 4.45 7.42
CA PRO A 188 -8.01 4.51 8.62
C PRO A 188 -7.88 3.22 9.43
N LEU A 189 -7.54 3.34 10.74
CA LEU A 189 -7.27 2.20 11.61
C LEU A 189 -8.52 1.82 12.40
N LEU A 190 -9.04 0.62 12.15
CA LEU A 190 -10.08 -0.01 12.93
C LEU A 190 -9.46 -0.93 13.99
N GLN A 191 -9.83 -0.75 15.25
CA GLN A 191 -9.30 -1.52 16.38
C GLN A 191 -9.82 -2.95 16.44
N THR A 192 -10.90 -3.24 15.72
CA THR A 192 -11.54 -4.55 15.59
C THR A 192 -12.07 -4.70 14.15
N PRO A 193 -12.47 -5.91 13.72
CA PRO A 193 -13.13 -6.11 12.43
C PRO A 193 -14.46 -5.35 12.26
N GLU A 194 -15.07 -4.92 13.36
CA GLU A 194 -16.32 -4.18 13.30
C GLU A 194 -16.17 -2.86 12.53
N LEU A 195 -17.02 -2.68 11.53
CA LEU A 195 -17.06 -1.47 10.74
C LEU A 195 -17.86 -0.37 11.48
N THR A 196 -17.12 0.42 12.26
CA THR A 196 -17.73 1.47 13.08
C THR A 196 -18.33 2.60 12.24
N PRO A 197 -19.33 3.34 12.77
CA PRO A 197 -19.88 4.53 12.09
C PRO A 197 -18.81 5.56 11.73
N GLU A 198 -17.78 5.74 12.57
CA GLU A 198 -16.62 6.60 12.32
C GLU A 198 -15.79 6.10 11.13
N GLY A 199 -15.51 4.80 11.08
CA GLY A 199 -14.81 4.15 9.97
C GLY A 199 -15.55 4.33 8.64
N CYS A 200 -16.87 4.12 8.62
CA CYS A 200 -17.72 4.38 7.45
C CYS A 200 -17.67 5.85 7.02
N ARG A 201 -17.77 6.79 7.97
CA ARG A 201 -17.73 8.23 7.65
C ARG A 201 -16.37 8.61 7.06
N ALA A 202 -15.26 8.14 7.64
CA ALA A 202 -13.92 8.39 7.13
C ALA A 202 -13.76 7.85 5.70
N ALA A 203 -14.15 6.59 5.45
CA ALA A 203 -14.10 5.97 4.13
C ALA A 203 -14.88 6.77 3.08
N ARG A 204 -16.11 7.20 3.41
CA ARG A 204 -16.95 8.00 2.50
C ARG A 204 -16.37 9.37 2.19
N ARG A 205 -15.78 10.06 3.19
CA ARG A 205 -15.08 11.34 2.97
C ARG A 205 -13.86 11.18 2.06
N LEU A 206 -13.04 10.16 2.29
CA LEU A 206 -11.88 9.84 1.45
C LEU A 206 -12.32 9.51 0.01
N LYS A 207 -13.35 8.70 -0.14
CA LYS A 207 -13.94 8.37 -1.45
C LYS A 207 -14.48 9.60 -2.17
N ALA A 208 -15.17 10.51 -1.47
CA ALA A 208 -15.70 11.76 -2.04
C ALA A 208 -14.58 12.66 -2.59
N GLN A 209 -13.39 12.66 -1.98
CA GLN A 209 -12.20 13.37 -2.44
C GLN A 209 -11.33 12.53 -3.41
N LYS A 210 -11.83 11.40 -3.89
CA LYS A 210 -11.11 10.48 -4.77
C LYS A 210 -9.71 10.12 -4.27
N MET A 211 -9.57 9.98 -2.94
CA MET A 211 -8.32 9.61 -2.29
C MET A 211 -8.00 8.13 -2.49
N PHE A 212 -6.71 7.80 -2.54
CA PHE A 212 -6.26 6.42 -2.37
C PHE A 212 -6.28 6.09 -0.88
N TYR A 213 -7.05 5.08 -0.47
CA TYR A 213 -7.13 4.67 0.92
C TYR A 213 -7.30 3.15 1.07
N VAL A 214 -6.89 2.65 2.21
CA VAL A 214 -6.96 1.23 2.60
C VAL A 214 -7.47 1.16 4.03
N LEU A 215 -8.65 0.60 4.26
CA LEU A 215 -9.10 0.35 5.63
C LEU A 215 -8.14 -0.65 6.29
N THR A 216 -7.62 -0.31 7.45
CA THR A 216 -6.67 -1.14 8.20
C THR A 216 -7.37 -1.67 9.44
N VAL A 217 -7.36 -2.99 9.62
CA VAL A 217 -8.08 -3.68 10.69
C VAL A 217 -7.10 -4.41 11.58
N LEU A 218 -7.16 -4.19 12.88
CA LEU A 218 -6.40 -4.96 13.86
C LEU A 218 -7.13 -6.25 14.23
N ILE A 219 -6.41 -7.35 14.21
CA ILE A 219 -6.94 -8.71 14.38
C ILE A 219 -6.18 -9.42 15.49
N ASP A 220 -6.90 -10.19 16.29
CA ASP A 220 -6.39 -11.09 17.32
C ASP A 220 -6.96 -12.50 17.14
N ASP A 221 -6.69 -13.40 18.10
CA ASP A 221 -7.14 -14.79 18.06
C ASP A 221 -8.67 -14.92 18.10
N GLU A 222 -9.36 -13.97 18.72
CA GLU A 222 -10.82 -13.99 18.86
C GLU A 222 -11.51 -13.50 17.59
N THR A 223 -10.94 -12.51 16.93
CA THR A 223 -11.58 -11.78 15.83
C THR A 223 -11.13 -12.23 14.43
N ALA A 224 -10.06 -13.02 14.32
CA ALA A 224 -9.52 -13.44 13.02
C ALA A 224 -10.52 -14.23 12.14
N GLY A 225 -11.45 -14.94 12.78
CA GLY A 225 -12.51 -15.68 12.08
C GLY A 225 -13.54 -14.80 11.39
N GLU A 226 -13.74 -13.58 11.87
CA GLU A 226 -14.76 -12.65 11.35
C GLU A 226 -14.39 -12.11 9.98
N VAL A 227 -13.11 -11.75 9.77
CA VAL A 227 -12.63 -11.12 8.53
C VAL A 227 -12.68 -12.03 7.30
N MET A 228 -12.95 -13.31 7.49
CA MET A 228 -13.07 -14.29 6.43
C MET A 228 -14.51 -14.67 6.09
N GLN A 229 -15.49 -14.10 6.80
CA GLN A 229 -16.90 -14.34 6.55
C GLN A 229 -17.38 -13.51 5.35
N ASP A 230 -18.25 -14.09 4.54
CA ASP A 230 -18.75 -13.44 3.33
C ASP A 230 -19.52 -12.14 3.65
N ASP A 231 -20.34 -12.13 4.69
CA ASP A 231 -21.08 -10.94 5.14
C ASP A 231 -20.15 -9.78 5.51
N TRP A 232 -19.01 -10.09 6.20
CA TRP A 232 -18.01 -9.09 6.53
C TRP A 232 -17.31 -8.56 5.27
N LEU A 233 -16.94 -9.46 4.36
CA LEU A 233 -16.31 -9.09 3.08
C LEU A 233 -17.24 -8.21 2.23
N GLU A 234 -18.53 -8.52 2.18
CA GLU A 234 -19.53 -7.72 1.48
C GLU A 234 -19.68 -6.33 2.11
N SER A 235 -19.74 -6.24 3.43
CA SER A 235 -19.81 -4.97 4.16
C SER A 235 -18.57 -4.11 3.89
N MET A 236 -17.37 -4.69 3.95
CA MET A 236 -16.13 -4.00 3.63
C MET A 236 -16.08 -3.53 2.17
N ALA A 237 -16.57 -4.34 1.23
CA ALA A 237 -16.59 -3.99 -0.18
C ALA A 237 -17.47 -2.78 -0.52
N GLN A 238 -18.47 -2.46 0.30
CA GLN A 238 -19.26 -1.24 0.15
C GLN A 238 -18.46 0.02 0.47
N GLU A 239 -17.58 -0.06 1.46
CA GLU A 239 -16.82 1.09 1.96
C GLU A 239 -15.41 1.21 1.38
N THR A 240 -14.76 0.09 1.00
CA THR A 240 -13.38 0.11 0.48
C THR A 240 -13.14 -0.86 -0.69
N LEU A 241 -12.08 -0.62 -1.46
CA LEU A 241 -11.56 -1.55 -2.47
C LEU A 241 -10.56 -2.53 -1.87
N CYS A 242 -9.89 -2.12 -0.80
CA CYS A 242 -8.80 -2.87 -0.20
C CYS A 242 -8.85 -2.74 1.32
N CYS A 243 -8.67 -3.85 2.01
CA CYS A 243 -8.56 -3.89 3.46
C CYS A 243 -7.23 -4.54 3.85
N MET A 244 -6.49 -3.89 4.74
CA MET A 244 -5.25 -4.37 5.32
C MET A 244 -5.56 -5.02 6.67
N CYS A 245 -5.25 -6.31 6.79
CA CYS A 245 -5.34 -7.03 8.05
C CYS A 245 -3.97 -6.99 8.75
N ALA A 246 -3.93 -6.45 9.95
CA ALA A 246 -2.74 -6.38 10.78
C ALA A 246 -2.99 -7.08 12.13
N ARG A 247 -2.00 -7.77 12.65
CA ARG A 247 -2.13 -8.52 13.90
C ARG A 247 -1.88 -7.62 15.11
N LYS A 248 -2.70 -7.77 16.14
CA LYS A 248 -2.40 -7.19 17.45
C LYS A 248 -1.21 -7.94 18.09
N PRO A 249 -0.43 -7.28 18.93
CA PRO A 249 0.57 -7.95 19.75
C PRO A 249 -0.04 -9.11 20.55
N GLY A 250 0.63 -10.26 20.57
CA GLY A 250 0.14 -11.46 21.29
C GLY A 250 -0.76 -12.39 20.49
N THR A 251 -1.13 -12.04 19.25
CA THR A 251 -1.86 -12.96 18.35
C THR A 251 -1.01 -14.20 18.07
N SER A 252 -1.60 -15.37 18.20
CA SER A 252 -0.91 -16.66 18.05
C SER A 252 -0.41 -16.90 16.61
N ASP A 253 0.70 -17.63 16.49
CA ASP A 253 1.23 -18.04 15.18
C ASP A 253 0.27 -18.94 14.40
N GLU A 254 -0.60 -19.66 15.08
CA GLU A 254 -1.60 -20.50 14.45
C GLU A 254 -2.64 -19.64 13.73
N THR A 255 -3.17 -18.64 14.40
CA THR A 255 -4.10 -17.66 13.83
C THR A 255 -3.45 -16.90 12.67
N ALA A 256 -2.20 -16.45 12.84
CA ALA A 256 -1.45 -15.79 11.79
C ALA A 256 -1.33 -16.65 10.52
N ARG A 257 -1.00 -17.94 10.68
CA ARG A 257 -0.88 -18.87 9.53
C ARG A 257 -2.24 -19.15 8.86
N LYS A 258 -3.30 -19.31 9.65
CA LYS A 258 -4.67 -19.49 9.13
C LYS A 258 -5.11 -18.28 8.32
N LEU A 259 -4.99 -17.10 8.92
CA LEU A 259 -5.33 -15.82 8.27
C LEU A 259 -4.56 -15.63 6.96
N ARG A 260 -3.24 -15.81 7.00
CA ARG A 260 -2.38 -15.73 5.81
C ARG A 260 -2.84 -16.65 4.69
N ARG A 261 -3.10 -17.92 5.02
CA ARG A 261 -3.57 -18.92 4.04
C ARG A 261 -4.90 -18.50 3.41
N SER A 262 -5.85 -18.08 4.22
CA SER A 262 -7.16 -17.66 3.77
C SER A 262 -7.10 -16.42 2.87
N ILE A 263 -6.30 -15.41 3.25
CA ILE A 263 -6.11 -14.20 2.43
C ILE A 263 -5.46 -14.54 1.08
N VAL A 264 -4.39 -15.36 1.08
CA VAL A 264 -3.68 -15.71 -0.16
C VAL A 264 -4.56 -16.53 -1.10
N ASN A 265 -5.30 -17.49 -0.56
CA ASN A 265 -6.24 -18.29 -1.36
C ASN A 265 -7.38 -17.43 -1.90
N GLY A 266 -7.97 -16.58 -1.05
CA GLY A 266 -9.08 -15.72 -1.43
C GLY A 266 -8.75 -14.73 -2.55
N ARG A 267 -7.47 -14.33 -2.70
CA ARG A 267 -7.04 -13.44 -3.78
C ARG A 267 -7.20 -14.04 -5.19
N LEU A 268 -7.18 -15.36 -5.31
CA LEU A 268 -7.34 -16.07 -6.59
C LEU A 268 -8.77 -16.53 -6.85
N GLU A 269 -9.63 -16.46 -5.83
CA GLU A 269 -11.02 -16.83 -5.96
C GLU A 269 -11.80 -15.74 -6.70
N THR A 270 -12.75 -16.17 -7.52
CA THR A 270 -13.67 -15.27 -8.22
C THR A 270 -14.74 -14.74 -7.26
N GLY A 271 -15.19 -13.51 -7.52
CA GLY A 271 -16.33 -12.94 -6.81
C GLY A 271 -16.03 -12.30 -5.46
N LYS A 272 -14.80 -12.29 -4.99
CA LYS A 272 -14.45 -11.57 -3.75
C LYS A 272 -14.50 -10.05 -4.00
N PRO A 273 -15.37 -9.31 -3.32
CA PRO A 273 -15.68 -7.92 -3.66
C PRO A 273 -14.65 -6.92 -3.08
N VAL A 274 -13.71 -7.38 -2.26
CA VAL A 274 -12.66 -6.56 -1.64
C VAL A 274 -11.32 -7.29 -1.67
N LEU A 275 -10.23 -6.55 -1.91
CA LEU A 275 -8.87 -7.09 -1.85
C LEU A 275 -8.38 -7.09 -0.40
N LEU A 276 -8.13 -8.26 0.15
CA LEU A 276 -7.51 -8.39 1.46
C LEU A 276 -5.98 -8.43 1.35
N LEU A 277 -5.31 -7.68 2.21
CA LEU A 277 -3.87 -7.69 2.39
C LEU A 277 -3.54 -8.18 3.82
N ASP A 278 -2.52 -9.00 3.94
CA ASP A 278 -1.95 -9.42 5.20
C ASP A 278 -0.69 -8.60 5.45
N TRP A 279 -0.76 -7.63 6.37
CA TRP A 279 0.34 -6.70 6.61
C TRP A 279 1.67 -7.43 6.82
N ASP A 280 1.76 -8.26 7.83
CA ASP A 280 3.00 -8.96 8.17
C ASP A 280 3.45 -9.90 7.05
N GLY A 281 2.56 -10.76 6.58
CA GLY A 281 2.89 -11.77 5.57
C GLY A 281 3.25 -11.16 4.21
N ASP A 282 2.59 -10.08 3.79
CA ASP A 282 2.87 -9.45 2.50
C ASP A 282 4.16 -8.62 2.55
N VAL A 283 4.41 -7.88 3.65
CA VAL A 283 5.64 -7.12 3.81
C VAL A 283 6.84 -8.06 3.89
N ARG A 284 6.75 -9.18 4.64
CA ARG A 284 7.81 -10.20 4.67
C ARG A 284 8.05 -10.83 3.30
N TYR A 285 6.98 -11.14 2.58
CA TYR A 285 7.11 -11.68 1.22
C TYR A 285 7.84 -10.70 0.29
N LEU A 286 7.50 -9.40 0.33
CA LEU A 286 8.17 -8.37 -0.45
C LEU A 286 9.61 -8.17 -0.01
N ASN A 287 9.89 -8.11 1.29
CA ASN A 287 11.24 -8.01 1.84
C ASN A 287 12.14 -9.13 1.30
N ASN A 288 11.68 -10.39 1.39
CA ASN A 288 12.44 -11.54 0.90
C ASN A 288 12.70 -11.50 -0.61
N ARG A 289 11.90 -10.76 -1.36
CA ARG A 289 12.04 -10.60 -2.81
C ARG A 289 12.89 -9.40 -3.21
N ILE A 290 12.89 -8.34 -2.40
CA ILE A 290 13.64 -7.10 -2.67
C ILE A 290 15.08 -7.25 -2.19
N SER A 291 15.28 -7.77 -0.99
CA SER A 291 16.58 -7.93 -0.36
C SER A 291 16.64 -9.25 0.41
N GLU A 292 17.84 -9.81 0.53
CA GLU A 292 18.10 -10.97 1.39
C GLU A 292 17.95 -10.61 2.88
N TYR A 293 17.79 -9.33 3.19
CA TYR A 293 17.68 -8.78 4.53
C TYR A 293 16.26 -8.31 4.79
N MET A 294 15.66 -8.88 5.82
CA MET A 294 14.34 -8.51 6.32
C MET A 294 14.43 -7.21 7.11
N THR A 295 14.33 -6.05 6.44
CA THR A 295 14.43 -4.78 7.15
C THR A 295 13.16 -3.94 7.01
N PHE A 296 12.50 -3.80 8.14
CA PHE A 296 11.52 -2.77 8.41
C PHE A 296 12.20 -1.72 9.28
N GLY A 297 12.30 -0.50 8.79
CA GLY A 297 12.90 0.58 9.55
C GLY A 297 11.89 1.21 10.49
N SER A 298 12.35 1.67 11.65
CA SER A 298 11.56 2.48 12.55
C SER A 298 12.42 3.62 13.09
N VAL A 299 11.89 4.82 13.02
CA VAL A 299 12.45 6.03 13.66
C VAL A 299 11.49 6.56 14.72
N LEU A 300 10.59 5.73 15.19
CA LEU A 300 9.67 6.02 16.28
C LEU A 300 10.45 6.23 17.59
N PRO A 301 9.94 7.06 18.51
CA PRO A 301 10.52 7.19 19.84
C PRO A 301 10.61 5.84 20.56
N GLU A 302 11.63 5.67 21.39
CA GLU A 302 11.81 4.45 22.20
C GLU A 302 10.59 4.22 23.09
N GLY A 303 10.06 3.00 23.12
CA GLY A 303 8.84 2.66 23.87
C GLY A 303 7.52 2.98 23.15
N SER A 304 7.56 3.53 21.94
CA SER A 304 6.34 3.72 21.13
C SER A 304 5.79 2.38 20.66
N THR A 305 4.47 2.22 20.77
CA THR A 305 3.77 1.09 20.15
C THR A 305 3.27 1.52 18.78
N PHE A 306 3.83 0.92 17.74
CA PHE A 306 3.31 1.12 16.37
C PHE A 306 2.35 -0.02 16.05
N PRO A 307 1.09 0.28 15.64
CA PRO A 307 0.09 -0.77 15.43
C PRO A 307 0.44 -1.77 14.32
N LEU A 308 1.29 -1.37 13.37
CA LEU A 308 1.71 -2.19 12.24
C LEU A 308 3.14 -2.73 12.44
N GLN A 309 3.45 -3.26 13.60
CA GLN A 309 4.73 -3.94 13.82
C GLN A 309 4.83 -5.21 12.98
N LEU A 310 6.04 -5.53 12.53
CA LEU A 310 6.35 -6.85 12.00
C LEU A 310 6.78 -7.73 13.18
N GLY A 311 6.01 -8.75 13.48
CA GLY A 311 6.28 -9.71 14.55
C GLY A 311 7.49 -10.61 14.27
#